data_6e57e0ad92ccb852b329ebba83a57f9a
#
_entry.id   6e57e0ad92ccb852b329ebba83a57f9a
#
_cell.length_a   1.000
_cell.length_b   1.000
_cell.length_c   1.000
_cell.angle_alpha   90.00
_cell.angle_beta   90.00
_cell.angle_gamma   90.00
#
_symmetry.space_group_name_H-M   'P 1'
#
loop_
_entity.id
_entity.type
_entity.pdbx_description
1 polymer ?
#
loop_
_entity_poly.entity_id
_entity_poly.type
_entity_poly.pdbx_seq_one_letter_code
_entity_poly.pdbx_strand_id
1 'polypeptide(L)'
;MLDVLKHRGPDGSDVWSDGFITLGHNRLAIIDLTDAGKQPMHRGDWVITYNGEIYNYIEVKRQMQEIYNIKFTTESDTEVILAAWETWKEKALAKFRGMWAFAIYNKRTQDLYLCRDRFGIKPLYYYYKNNTLLFSSEIKAILEEKMILRRVHIPAIVDYLIGFHDHNEFTFFEGILQIPPGHYLHFNLNSNNKKLIKYYDFTKKIENRTSTVEEFEQVFHESVLLHLRSDVPVGTCLSGGLDSSSVATKAVNFLKNGFNKSFHAFTAQSEDPLNDETIYAKQVVEHSELIWHLTKPSADDFLHNWEQCLWFQDEPVGGLSIFLQYFIMKTASEVGLKVMLDGQGGDEALLGYERYYPTLFLHWLKRGRIDRSYKEFISASKNSKLNTKQLAMYIIYFLLPGIRVARNEKKYKQIPRTILEHGLNTIRESSKSYHDLRALQIAEITKYQLPHLLKYEDRNSMAWSVEARVPFVDHKLIETAITLGPEDKIRNGYSKWALRKTMDGKMPDSITWRKNKIGFEAPEAKWIVTLKSEIDYQISKSAIIKELNLNSAPNKNYFILYNLASWESLFNVNLP
;
A
#
# COMPACT_ATOMS: atom_id res chain seq x y z
N MET A 1 -8.33 8.43 -21.81
CA MET A 1 -8.09 7.60 -20.61
C MET A 1 -6.86 6.68 -20.76
N LEU A 2 -6.71 5.86 -21.81
CA LEU A 2 -5.57 4.95 -21.94
C LEU A 2 -4.22 5.70 -22.12
N ASP A 3 -4.18 6.77 -22.90
CA ASP A 3 -2.93 7.51 -23.16
C ASP A 3 -2.29 8.04 -21.88
N VAL A 4 -3.09 8.55 -20.95
CA VAL A 4 -2.61 9.09 -19.68
C VAL A 4 -2.13 8.00 -18.71
N LEU A 5 -2.46 6.72 -18.98
CA LEU A 5 -2.07 5.54 -18.21
C LEU A 5 -0.99 4.70 -18.89
N LYS A 6 -0.41 5.16 -20.00
CA LYS A 6 0.56 4.38 -20.79
C LYS A 6 1.79 3.94 -19.97
N HIS A 7 2.18 4.73 -18.97
CA HIS A 7 3.26 4.39 -18.03
C HIS A 7 3.02 3.12 -17.25
N ARG A 8 1.76 2.70 -17.04
CA ARG A 8 1.44 1.47 -16.31
C ARG A 8 1.63 0.20 -17.12
N GLY A 9 1.60 0.30 -18.45
CA GLY A 9 1.71 -0.86 -19.33
C GLY A 9 2.18 -0.47 -20.73
N PRO A 10 3.50 -0.35 -20.92
CA PRO A 10 4.10 0.10 -22.18
C PRO A 10 4.14 -1.00 -23.25
N ASP A 11 3.90 -2.27 -22.90
CA ASP A 11 4.11 -3.41 -23.81
C ASP A 11 2.95 -3.62 -24.80
N GLY A 12 1.84 -2.91 -24.63
CA GLY A 12 0.69 -2.97 -25.55
C GLY A 12 -0.51 -2.21 -25.03
N SER A 13 -1.38 -1.80 -25.95
CA SER A 13 -2.64 -1.13 -25.60
C SER A 13 -3.73 -1.64 -26.53
N ASP A 14 -4.89 -1.98 -25.96
CA ASP A 14 -6.03 -2.45 -26.72
C ASP A 14 -7.37 -1.99 -26.12
N VAL A 15 -8.39 -1.94 -26.97
CA VAL A 15 -9.76 -1.49 -26.62
C VAL A 15 -10.78 -2.42 -27.22
N TRP A 16 -11.77 -2.79 -26.44
CA TRP A 16 -12.94 -3.54 -26.91
C TRP A 16 -14.24 -2.79 -26.53
N SER A 17 -15.23 -2.82 -27.42
CA SER A 17 -16.55 -2.25 -27.18
C SER A 17 -17.65 -3.06 -27.85
N ASP A 18 -18.84 -3.11 -27.24
CA ASP A 18 -20.06 -3.67 -27.85
C ASP A 18 -21.17 -2.62 -28.05
N GLY A 19 -20.85 -1.35 -27.88
CA GLY A 19 -21.78 -0.24 -27.95
C GLY A 19 -22.47 0.10 -26.63
N PHE A 20 -22.48 -0.79 -25.64
CA PHE A 20 -22.98 -0.53 -24.28
C PHE A 20 -21.89 -0.17 -23.31
N ILE A 21 -20.73 -0.82 -23.42
CA ILE A 21 -19.55 -0.59 -22.61
C ILE A 21 -18.30 -0.55 -23.49
N THR A 22 -17.30 0.21 -23.03
CA THR A 22 -15.95 0.19 -23.60
C THR A 22 -14.98 -0.20 -22.50
N LEU A 23 -14.18 -1.24 -22.75
CA LEU A 23 -13.10 -1.69 -21.89
C LEU A 23 -11.76 -1.43 -22.59
N GLY A 24 -10.81 -0.86 -21.86
CA GLY A 24 -9.46 -0.60 -22.36
C GLY A 24 -8.41 -1.16 -21.42
N HIS A 25 -7.23 -1.51 -21.98
CA HIS A 25 -6.12 -2.06 -21.22
C HIS A 25 -4.78 -1.58 -21.75
N ASN A 26 -3.89 -1.18 -20.85
CA ASN A 26 -2.45 -0.99 -21.12
C ASN A 26 -1.70 -2.13 -20.45
N ARG A 27 -0.96 -2.91 -21.22
CA ARG A 27 -0.33 -4.16 -20.79
C ARG A 27 1.09 -3.93 -20.29
N LEU A 28 1.40 -4.41 -19.10
CA LEU A 28 2.75 -4.75 -18.64
C LEU A 28 2.86 -6.28 -18.68
N ALA A 29 3.67 -6.82 -19.61
CA ALA A 29 3.78 -8.26 -19.81
C ALA A 29 4.75 -8.86 -18.76
N ILE A 30 4.20 -9.67 -17.85
CA ILE A 30 4.93 -10.33 -16.75
C ILE A 30 4.73 -11.85 -16.81
N ILE A 31 3.50 -12.32 -16.98
CA ILE A 31 3.15 -13.72 -17.22
C ILE A 31 2.59 -13.85 -18.63
N ASP A 32 3.00 -14.92 -19.35
CA ASP A 32 2.69 -15.17 -20.76
C ASP A 32 3.06 -13.97 -21.65
N LEU A 33 4.33 -13.83 -21.98
CA LEU A 33 4.87 -12.70 -22.76
C LEU A 33 4.37 -12.65 -24.22
N THR A 34 3.58 -13.64 -24.65
CA THR A 34 3.02 -13.74 -26.00
C THR A 34 1.76 -12.88 -26.16
N ASP A 35 1.30 -12.77 -27.41
CA ASP A 35 0.03 -12.09 -27.72
C ASP A 35 -1.21 -12.80 -27.14
N ALA A 36 -1.10 -14.05 -26.70
CA ALA A 36 -2.17 -14.79 -26.07
C ALA A 36 -2.60 -14.17 -24.71
N GLY A 37 -1.68 -13.47 -24.04
CA GLY A 37 -1.97 -12.72 -22.81
C GLY A 37 -2.56 -11.32 -23.02
N LYS A 38 -2.95 -10.91 -24.24
CA LYS A 38 -3.57 -9.60 -24.50
C LYS A 38 -4.93 -9.43 -23.83
N GLN A 39 -5.24 -8.19 -23.47
CA GLN A 39 -6.49 -7.78 -22.85
C GLN A 39 -7.03 -6.53 -23.56
N PRO A 40 -8.39 -6.33 -23.62
CA PRO A 40 -9.45 -7.11 -22.97
C PRO A 40 -9.53 -8.56 -23.49
N MET A 41 -9.56 -9.54 -22.56
CA MET A 41 -9.57 -10.95 -22.90
C MET A 41 -11.00 -11.50 -22.88
N HIS A 42 -11.29 -12.44 -23.79
CA HIS A 42 -12.61 -13.03 -23.99
C HIS A 42 -12.66 -14.50 -23.65
N ARG A 43 -13.76 -14.93 -22.98
CA ARG A 43 -14.09 -16.34 -22.81
C ARG A 43 -15.62 -16.49 -22.77
N GLY A 44 -16.21 -17.17 -23.77
CA GLY A 44 -17.65 -17.26 -23.90
C GLY A 44 -18.34 -15.90 -23.97
N ASP A 45 -19.29 -15.67 -23.07
CA ASP A 45 -20.00 -14.38 -22.94
C ASP A 45 -19.23 -13.35 -22.10
N TRP A 46 -18.10 -13.71 -21.50
CA TRP A 46 -17.35 -12.86 -20.58
C TRP A 46 -16.20 -12.13 -21.27
N VAL A 47 -15.99 -10.89 -20.85
CA VAL A 47 -14.86 -10.04 -21.25
C VAL A 47 -14.24 -9.44 -19.99
N ILE A 48 -12.91 -9.44 -19.88
CA ILE A 48 -12.18 -8.90 -18.72
C ILE A 48 -11.12 -7.91 -19.14
N THR A 49 -10.94 -6.86 -18.33
CA THR A 49 -9.70 -6.08 -18.22
C THR A 49 -9.21 -6.15 -16.78
N TYR A 50 -7.93 -6.44 -16.59
CA TYR A 50 -7.36 -6.84 -15.31
C TYR A 50 -5.98 -6.22 -15.08
N ASN A 51 -5.77 -5.64 -13.89
CA ASN A 51 -4.51 -5.15 -13.37
C ASN A 51 -4.17 -5.94 -12.11
N GLY A 52 -3.09 -6.72 -12.13
CA GLY A 52 -2.65 -7.49 -10.98
C GLY A 52 -1.98 -8.81 -11.33
N GLU A 53 -1.91 -9.70 -10.34
CA GLU A 53 -1.33 -11.03 -10.42
C GLU A 53 -2.06 -12.00 -9.48
N ILE A 54 -2.55 -13.11 -10.02
CA ILE A 54 -3.08 -14.23 -9.23
C ILE A 54 -1.97 -15.24 -8.99
N TYR A 55 -1.21 -15.09 -7.94
CA TYR A 55 -0.01 -15.90 -7.67
C TYR A 55 -0.28 -17.41 -7.65
N ASN A 56 -1.45 -17.85 -7.21
CA ASN A 56 -1.82 -19.27 -7.21
C ASN A 56 -2.58 -19.71 -8.46
N TYR A 57 -2.37 -19.03 -9.61
CA TYR A 57 -3.07 -19.36 -10.85
C TYR A 57 -2.79 -20.80 -11.32
N ILE A 58 -1.60 -21.34 -11.11
CA ILE A 58 -1.21 -22.70 -11.49
C ILE A 58 -2.07 -23.73 -10.75
N GLU A 59 -2.25 -23.57 -9.43
CA GLU A 59 -3.05 -24.46 -8.60
C GLU A 59 -4.53 -24.37 -8.96
N VAL A 60 -5.04 -23.15 -9.21
CA VAL A 60 -6.43 -22.94 -9.64
C VAL A 60 -6.65 -23.54 -11.03
N LYS A 61 -5.75 -23.32 -11.99
CA LYS A 61 -5.78 -23.90 -13.34
C LYS A 61 -5.84 -25.42 -13.28
N ARG A 62 -4.97 -26.06 -12.48
CA ARG A 62 -4.95 -27.52 -12.27
C ARG A 62 -6.28 -28.01 -11.69
N GLN A 63 -6.80 -27.39 -10.63
CA GLN A 63 -8.09 -27.76 -10.05
C GLN A 63 -9.22 -27.71 -11.08
N MET A 64 -9.22 -26.71 -11.95
CA MET A 64 -10.25 -26.56 -12.98
C MET A 64 -10.12 -27.61 -14.10
N GLN A 65 -8.91 -27.97 -14.46
CA GLN A 65 -8.65 -29.03 -15.43
C GLN A 65 -9.10 -30.41 -14.91
N GLU A 66 -8.69 -30.74 -13.67
CA GLU A 66 -8.93 -32.07 -13.07
C GLU A 66 -10.41 -32.28 -12.67
N ILE A 67 -11.07 -31.25 -12.09
CA ILE A 67 -12.43 -31.41 -11.54
C ILE A 67 -13.51 -31.04 -12.54
N TYR A 68 -13.27 -30.01 -13.37
CA TYR A 68 -14.29 -29.45 -14.27
C TYR A 68 -14.00 -29.72 -15.76
N ASN A 69 -12.88 -30.41 -16.06
CA ASN A 69 -12.42 -30.72 -17.43
C ASN A 69 -12.30 -29.46 -18.33
N ILE A 70 -11.92 -28.32 -17.72
CA ILE A 70 -11.77 -27.04 -18.42
C ILE A 70 -10.44 -27.01 -19.19
N LYS A 71 -10.51 -26.62 -20.47
CA LYS A 71 -9.32 -26.42 -21.30
C LYS A 71 -8.89 -24.97 -21.25
N PHE A 72 -7.58 -24.75 -21.28
CA PHE A 72 -6.92 -23.46 -21.35
C PHE A 72 -6.12 -23.35 -22.64
N THR A 73 -6.03 -22.14 -23.16
CA THR A 73 -5.35 -21.82 -24.42
C THR A 73 -4.13 -20.93 -24.23
N THR A 74 -4.00 -20.33 -23.04
CA THR A 74 -2.89 -19.44 -22.67
C THR A 74 -2.23 -19.92 -21.38
N GLU A 75 -1.06 -19.37 -21.07
CA GLU A 75 -0.43 -19.53 -19.76
C GLU A 75 -0.74 -18.35 -18.82
N SER A 76 -1.56 -17.38 -19.27
CA SER A 76 -1.92 -16.19 -18.51
C SER A 76 -2.86 -16.52 -17.33
N ASP A 77 -2.61 -15.91 -16.19
CA ASP A 77 -3.51 -15.91 -15.04
C ASP A 77 -4.86 -15.23 -15.34
N THR A 78 -4.91 -14.32 -16.33
CA THR A 78 -6.14 -13.65 -16.80
C THR A 78 -7.16 -14.68 -17.34
N GLU A 79 -6.71 -15.68 -18.11
CA GLU A 79 -7.60 -16.75 -18.58
C GLU A 79 -8.12 -17.59 -17.41
N VAL A 80 -7.29 -17.80 -16.38
CA VAL A 80 -7.69 -18.51 -15.16
C VAL A 80 -8.77 -17.74 -14.41
N ILE A 81 -8.69 -16.40 -14.32
CA ILE A 81 -9.76 -15.57 -13.74
C ILE A 81 -11.07 -15.75 -14.51
N LEU A 82 -11.04 -15.64 -15.84
CA LEU A 82 -12.23 -15.82 -16.69
C LEU A 82 -12.87 -17.19 -16.51
N ALA A 83 -12.08 -18.25 -16.56
CA ALA A 83 -12.56 -19.61 -16.38
C ALA A 83 -13.14 -19.84 -14.97
N ALA A 84 -12.47 -19.32 -13.95
CA ALA A 84 -12.93 -19.37 -12.57
C ALA A 84 -14.24 -18.60 -12.37
N TRP A 85 -14.37 -17.43 -13.01
CA TRP A 85 -15.59 -16.63 -12.97
C TRP A 85 -16.75 -17.31 -13.69
N GLU A 86 -16.50 -17.91 -14.85
CA GLU A 86 -17.51 -18.69 -15.58
C GLU A 86 -18.05 -19.84 -14.72
N THR A 87 -17.17 -20.51 -13.97
CA THR A 87 -17.49 -21.70 -13.15
C THR A 87 -18.11 -21.36 -11.80
N TRP A 88 -17.54 -20.38 -11.08
CA TRP A 88 -17.85 -20.11 -9.66
C TRP A 88 -18.44 -18.72 -9.40
N LYS A 89 -18.55 -17.87 -10.43
CA LYS A 89 -18.98 -16.48 -10.30
C LYS A 89 -18.16 -15.77 -9.22
N GLU A 90 -18.78 -14.93 -8.39
CA GLU A 90 -18.14 -14.16 -7.32
C GLU A 90 -17.44 -15.05 -6.27
N LYS A 91 -17.81 -16.33 -6.17
CA LYS A 91 -17.12 -17.27 -5.27
C LYS A 91 -15.67 -17.56 -5.71
N ALA A 92 -15.30 -17.26 -6.95
CA ALA A 92 -13.92 -17.33 -7.45
C ALA A 92 -12.98 -16.42 -6.64
N LEU A 93 -13.45 -15.23 -6.20
CA LEU A 93 -12.66 -14.28 -5.43
C LEU A 93 -12.09 -14.87 -4.13
N ALA A 94 -12.79 -15.82 -3.52
CA ALA A 94 -12.32 -16.50 -2.31
C ALA A 94 -11.19 -17.51 -2.58
N LYS A 95 -11.04 -17.98 -3.82
CA LYS A 95 -10.03 -18.98 -4.23
C LYS A 95 -8.71 -18.35 -4.66
N PHE A 96 -8.73 -17.08 -5.07
CA PHE A 96 -7.55 -16.38 -5.54
C PHE A 96 -6.63 -16.00 -4.38
N ARG A 97 -5.32 -16.11 -4.61
CA ARG A 97 -4.25 -15.62 -3.77
C ARG A 97 -3.37 -14.73 -4.63
N GLY A 98 -3.38 -13.43 -4.34
CA GLY A 98 -2.74 -12.44 -5.21
C GLY A 98 -3.21 -11.03 -4.91
N MET A 99 -2.94 -10.14 -5.84
CA MET A 99 -3.35 -8.74 -5.86
C MET A 99 -4.09 -8.46 -7.17
N TRP A 100 -5.23 -7.77 -7.10
CA TRP A 100 -6.03 -7.54 -8.30
C TRP A 100 -6.96 -6.34 -8.23
N ALA A 101 -7.12 -5.74 -9.39
CA ALA A 101 -8.26 -4.88 -9.73
C ALA A 101 -8.72 -5.27 -11.13
N PHE A 102 -9.96 -5.70 -11.30
CA PHE A 102 -10.46 -6.05 -12.61
C PHE A 102 -11.91 -5.62 -12.83
N ALA A 103 -12.22 -5.36 -14.09
CA ALA A 103 -13.59 -5.24 -14.58
C ALA A 103 -13.91 -6.45 -15.43
N ILE A 104 -14.99 -7.18 -15.09
CA ILE A 104 -15.47 -8.33 -15.86
C ILE A 104 -16.93 -8.11 -16.23
N TYR A 105 -17.23 -8.26 -17.52
CA TYR A 105 -18.51 -7.95 -18.12
C TYR A 105 -19.11 -9.15 -18.83
N ASN A 106 -20.41 -9.37 -18.67
CA ASN A 106 -21.16 -10.38 -19.40
C ASN A 106 -21.96 -9.73 -20.53
N LYS A 107 -21.63 -10.08 -21.77
CA LYS A 107 -22.26 -9.53 -22.99
C LYS A 107 -23.75 -9.85 -23.10
N ARG A 108 -24.22 -10.99 -22.57
CA ARG A 108 -25.60 -11.44 -22.67
C ARG A 108 -26.50 -10.80 -21.60
N THR A 109 -26.04 -10.78 -20.33
CA THR A 109 -26.83 -10.26 -19.21
C THR A 109 -26.61 -8.78 -18.97
N GLN A 110 -25.55 -8.20 -19.58
CA GLN A 110 -25.08 -6.84 -19.39
C GLN A 110 -24.73 -6.50 -17.92
N ASP A 111 -24.24 -7.50 -17.22
CA ASP A 111 -23.72 -7.36 -15.87
C ASP A 111 -22.22 -7.02 -15.90
N LEU A 112 -21.85 -5.94 -15.23
CA LEU A 112 -20.46 -5.53 -15.00
C LEU A 112 -20.12 -5.71 -13.54
N TYR A 113 -18.95 -6.27 -13.28
CA TYR A 113 -18.38 -6.39 -11.94
C TYR A 113 -17.04 -5.69 -11.89
N LEU A 114 -16.88 -4.72 -10.99
CA LEU A 114 -15.61 -4.07 -10.70
C LEU A 114 -15.09 -4.65 -9.38
N CYS A 115 -14.05 -5.48 -9.44
CA CYS A 115 -13.56 -6.24 -8.29
C CYS A 115 -12.19 -5.74 -7.84
N ARG A 116 -12.01 -5.55 -6.52
CA ARG A 116 -10.73 -5.17 -5.93
C ARG A 116 -10.27 -6.20 -4.91
N ASP A 117 -8.96 -6.44 -4.79
CA ASP A 117 -8.39 -7.42 -3.89
C ASP A 117 -8.67 -7.14 -2.40
N ARG A 118 -8.30 -8.11 -1.54
CA ARG A 118 -8.68 -8.15 -0.12
C ARG A 118 -8.17 -6.96 0.70
N PHE A 119 -7.00 -6.42 0.34
CA PHE A 119 -6.35 -5.32 1.07
C PHE A 119 -6.19 -4.05 0.23
N GLY A 120 -6.66 -4.08 -1.03
CA GLY A 120 -6.59 -2.94 -1.94
C GLY A 120 -5.18 -2.66 -2.46
N ILE A 121 -4.37 -3.71 -2.67
CA ILE A 121 -3.01 -3.60 -3.22
C ILE A 121 -3.08 -2.95 -4.60
N LYS A 122 -4.00 -3.42 -5.47
CA LYS A 122 -4.24 -2.78 -6.76
C LYS A 122 -5.35 -1.74 -6.67
N PRO A 123 -5.16 -0.56 -7.27
CA PRO A 123 -6.14 0.53 -7.21
C PRO A 123 -7.29 0.31 -8.19
N LEU A 124 -8.50 0.77 -7.79
CA LEU A 124 -9.69 0.78 -8.65
C LEU A 124 -10.60 1.93 -8.25
N TYR A 125 -10.65 2.96 -9.09
CA TYR A 125 -11.47 4.15 -8.91
C TYR A 125 -12.66 4.14 -9.85
N TYR A 126 -13.74 4.79 -9.44
CA TYR A 126 -14.91 4.96 -10.30
C TYR A 126 -15.61 6.31 -10.06
N TYR A 127 -16.29 6.77 -11.09
CA TYR A 127 -17.21 7.90 -11.05
C TYR A 127 -18.54 7.45 -11.61
N TYR A 128 -19.63 7.79 -10.92
CA TYR A 128 -20.97 7.46 -11.39
C TYR A 128 -21.92 8.64 -11.20
N LYS A 129 -22.38 9.20 -12.31
CA LYS A 129 -23.38 10.30 -12.34
C LYS A 129 -24.12 10.30 -13.66
N ASN A 130 -25.41 10.66 -13.65
CA ASN A 130 -26.24 10.79 -14.86
C ASN A 130 -26.19 9.55 -15.78
N ASN A 131 -26.29 8.35 -15.20
CA ASN A 131 -26.22 7.05 -15.90
C ASN A 131 -24.87 6.77 -16.62
N THR A 132 -23.85 7.56 -16.35
CA THR A 132 -22.50 7.34 -16.87
C THR A 132 -21.63 6.77 -15.77
N LEU A 133 -21.08 5.57 -16.00
CA LEU A 133 -20.10 4.92 -15.14
C LEU A 133 -18.73 4.97 -15.81
N LEU A 134 -17.75 5.56 -15.14
CA LEU A 134 -16.35 5.53 -15.54
C LEU A 134 -15.57 4.80 -14.48
N PHE A 135 -14.56 4.04 -14.86
CA PHE A 135 -13.65 3.41 -13.92
C PHE A 135 -12.21 3.37 -14.46
N SER A 136 -11.24 3.34 -13.56
CA SER A 136 -9.82 3.33 -13.92
C SER A 136 -8.93 2.91 -12.75
N SER A 137 -7.71 2.50 -13.06
CA SER A 137 -6.65 2.28 -12.08
C SER A 137 -6.12 3.56 -11.45
N GLU A 138 -6.25 4.72 -12.13
CA GLU A 138 -5.79 6.03 -11.62
C GLU A 138 -6.84 7.11 -11.82
N ILE A 139 -6.88 8.07 -10.89
CA ILE A 139 -7.87 9.17 -10.88
C ILE A 139 -7.71 10.08 -12.11
N LYS A 140 -6.45 10.37 -12.49
CA LYS A 140 -6.17 11.25 -13.65
C LYS A 140 -6.83 10.78 -14.94
N ALA A 141 -7.00 9.47 -15.13
CA ALA A 141 -7.67 8.95 -16.31
C ALA A 141 -9.19 9.25 -16.31
N ILE A 142 -9.82 9.25 -15.14
CA ILE A 142 -11.22 9.68 -14.98
C ILE A 142 -11.34 11.18 -15.23
N LEU A 143 -10.37 11.97 -14.78
CA LEU A 143 -10.33 13.43 -14.96
C LEU A 143 -10.11 13.88 -16.42
N GLU A 144 -9.78 12.98 -17.34
CA GLU A 144 -9.75 13.27 -18.79
C GLU A 144 -11.16 13.56 -19.36
N GLU A 145 -12.21 13.09 -18.69
CA GLU A 145 -13.58 13.36 -19.11
C GLU A 145 -13.99 14.79 -18.75
N LYS A 146 -14.30 15.59 -19.76
CA LYS A 146 -14.63 17.03 -19.63
C LYS A 146 -15.83 17.32 -18.72
N MET A 147 -16.74 16.36 -18.56
CA MET A 147 -17.91 16.50 -17.68
C MET A 147 -17.56 16.45 -16.20
N ILE A 148 -16.36 16.01 -15.83
CA ILE A 148 -15.94 15.84 -14.44
C ILE A 148 -15.37 17.15 -13.92
N LEU A 149 -16.02 17.69 -12.91
CA LEU A 149 -15.53 18.87 -12.22
C LEU A 149 -14.40 18.48 -11.26
N ARG A 150 -13.26 19.13 -11.40
CA ARG A 150 -12.09 18.92 -10.52
C ARG A 150 -12.26 19.69 -9.22
N ARG A 151 -13.29 19.34 -8.44
CA ARG A 151 -13.58 19.97 -7.16
C ARG A 151 -12.91 19.25 -6.01
N VAL A 152 -12.40 20.04 -5.06
CA VAL A 152 -11.79 19.49 -3.86
C VAL A 152 -12.85 18.91 -2.92
N HIS A 153 -12.55 17.74 -2.36
CA HIS A 153 -13.32 17.13 -1.28
C HIS A 153 -12.76 17.60 0.08
N ILE A 154 -13.36 18.64 0.66
CA ILE A 154 -12.86 19.29 1.88
C ILE A 154 -12.63 18.31 3.06
N PRO A 155 -13.51 17.33 3.35
CA PRO A 155 -13.24 16.34 4.39
C PRO A 155 -11.91 15.60 4.23
N ALA A 156 -11.53 15.25 2.98
CA ALA A 156 -10.25 14.60 2.71
C ALA A 156 -9.05 15.51 3.02
N ILE A 157 -9.17 16.82 2.72
CA ILE A 157 -8.12 17.79 3.07
C ILE A 157 -7.95 17.89 4.59
N VAL A 158 -9.05 17.91 5.35
CA VAL A 158 -8.97 18.02 6.81
C VAL A 158 -8.33 16.76 7.41
N ASP A 159 -8.71 15.58 6.95
CA ASP A 159 -8.10 14.32 7.38
C ASP A 159 -6.61 14.28 7.03
N TYR A 160 -6.23 14.72 5.84
CA TYR A 160 -4.85 14.84 5.41
C TYR A 160 -4.02 15.75 6.34
N LEU A 161 -4.55 16.93 6.69
CA LEU A 161 -3.87 17.86 7.61
C LEU A 161 -3.60 17.27 9.00
N ILE A 162 -4.49 16.39 9.47
CA ILE A 162 -4.36 15.74 10.78
C ILE A 162 -3.65 14.37 10.73
N GLY A 163 -3.18 13.95 9.53
CA GLY A 163 -2.33 12.79 9.33
C GLY A 163 -3.05 11.51 8.91
N PHE A 164 -4.24 11.60 8.33
CA PHE A 164 -4.93 10.49 7.67
C PHE A 164 -4.89 10.68 6.16
N HIS A 165 -4.31 9.73 5.43
CA HIS A 165 -3.94 9.91 4.03
C HIS A 165 -4.70 9.01 3.05
N ASP A 166 -5.55 8.12 3.53
CA ASP A 166 -6.44 7.31 2.71
C ASP A 166 -7.80 7.15 3.38
N HIS A 167 -8.86 7.10 2.59
CA HIS A 167 -10.24 7.15 3.06
C HIS A 167 -11.07 5.92 2.67
N ASN A 168 -10.47 4.92 2.00
CA ASN A 168 -11.08 3.68 1.53
C ASN A 168 -12.28 3.80 0.58
N GLU A 169 -13.04 4.88 0.59
CA GLU A 169 -14.23 5.04 -0.25
C GLU A 169 -14.19 6.31 -1.10
N PHE A 170 -13.80 7.45 -0.53
CA PHE A 170 -13.71 8.72 -1.24
C PHE A 170 -12.27 9.14 -1.50
N THR A 171 -12.10 10.07 -2.43
CA THR A 171 -10.81 10.61 -2.83
C THR A 171 -10.72 12.09 -2.47
N PHE A 172 -9.60 12.73 -2.80
CA PHE A 172 -9.47 14.20 -2.69
C PHE A 172 -10.30 14.95 -3.74
N PHE A 173 -10.86 14.26 -4.73
CA PHE A 173 -11.76 14.83 -5.74
C PHE A 173 -13.21 14.47 -5.42
N GLU A 174 -14.09 15.50 -5.35
CA GLU A 174 -15.52 15.30 -5.10
C GLU A 174 -16.16 14.42 -6.20
N GLY A 175 -16.88 13.38 -5.79
CA GLY A 175 -17.62 12.48 -6.68
C GLY A 175 -16.79 11.37 -7.31
N ILE A 176 -15.45 11.37 -7.20
CA ILE A 176 -14.61 10.23 -7.59
C ILE A 176 -14.42 9.34 -6.36
N LEU A 177 -14.82 8.09 -6.48
CA LEU A 177 -14.79 7.10 -5.41
C LEU A 177 -13.82 5.98 -5.74
N GLN A 178 -13.37 5.24 -4.72
CA GLN A 178 -12.65 3.99 -4.93
C GLN A 178 -13.49 2.79 -4.50
N ILE A 179 -13.26 1.64 -5.13
CA ILE A 179 -13.81 0.38 -4.64
C ILE A 179 -13.06 0.01 -3.36
N PRO A 180 -13.74 -0.16 -2.21
CA PRO A 180 -13.06 -0.50 -0.96
C PRO A 180 -12.35 -1.87 -1.04
N PRO A 181 -11.26 -2.08 -0.28
CA PRO A 181 -10.60 -3.38 -0.19
C PRO A 181 -11.58 -4.51 0.16
N GLY A 182 -11.45 -5.66 -0.51
CA GLY A 182 -12.31 -6.82 -0.27
C GLY A 182 -13.76 -6.66 -0.73
N HIS A 183 -14.01 -5.73 -1.66
CA HIS A 183 -15.34 -5.50 -2.22
C HIS A 183 -15.35 -5.66 -3.74
N TYR A 184 -16.56 -5.84 -4.27
CA TYR A 184 -16.83 -5.63 -5.69
C TYR A 184 -18.11 -4.80 -5.87
N LEU A 185 -18.13 -4.01 -6.94
CA LEU A 185 -19.31 -3.29 -7.40
C LEU A 185 -19.96 -4.12 -8.51
N HIS A 186 -21.19 -4.58 -8.32
CA HIS A 186 -22.03 -5.14 -9.35
C HIS A 186 -22.89 -4.03 -9.95
N PHE A 187 -22.84 -3.87 -11.25
CA PHE A 187 -23.61 -2.91 -12.00
C PHE A 187 -24.29 -3.62 -13.19
N ASN A 188 -25.62 -3.56 -13.25
CA ASN A 188 -26.36 -4.08 -14.39
C ASN A 188 -26.77 -2.91 -15.30
N LEU A 189 -26.28 -2.92 -16.54
CA LEU A 189 -26.46 -1.81 -17.48
C LEU A 189 -27.93 -1.63 -17.92
N ASN A 190 -28.72 -2.73 -18.03
CA ASN A 190 -30.12 -2.67 -18.45
C ASN A 190 -31.02 -2.00 -17.40
N SER A 191 -30.86 -2.41 -16.14
CA SER A 191 -31.69 -1.91 -15.03
C SER A 191 -31.10 -0.69 -14.34
N ASN A 192 -29.88 -0.32 -14.71
CA ASN A 192 -29.09 0.73 -14.05
C ASN A 192 -28.96 0.54 -12.52
N ASN A 193 -28.98 -0.74 -12.09
CA ASN A 193 -28.90 -1.11 -10.68
C ASN A 193 -27.44 -1.27 -10.26
N LYS A 194 -27.08 -0.66 -9.14
CA LYS A 194 -25.73 -0.63 -8.59
C LYS A 194 -25.72 -1.17 -7.17
N LYS A 195 -24.84 -2.15 -6.88
CA LYS A 195 -24.68 -2.73 -5.54
C LYS A 195 -23.22 -2.96 -5.21
N LEU A 196 -22.75 -2.32 -4.14
CA LEU A 196 -21.43 -2.59 -3.55
C LEU A 196 -21.53 -3.76 -2.58
N ILE A 197 -20.70 -4.79 -2.77
CA ILE A 197 -20.78 -6.05 -2.02
C ILE A 197 -19.42 -6.39 -1.44
N LYS A 198 -19.38 -6.63 -0.12
CA LYS A 198 -18.20 -7.12 0.59
C LYS A 198 -18.09 -8.63 0.44
N TYR A 199 -17.06 -9.12 -0.26
CA TYR A 199 -16.81 -10.56 -0.45
C TYR A 199 -15.80 -11.11 0.58
N TYR A 200 -14.98 -10.26 1.17
CA TYR A 200 -13.97 -10.65 2.16
C TYR A 200 -14.15 -9.89 3.46
N ASP A 201 -14.46 -10.59 4.52
CA ASP A 201 -14.54 -10.05 5.87
C ASP A 201 -13.35 -10.54 6.70
N PHE A 202 -12.32 -9.70 6.77
CA PHE A 202 -11.09 -9.99 7.50
C PHE A 202 -11.34 -10.32 8.96
N THR A 203 -12.20 -9.56 9.63
CA THR A 203 -12.51 -9.76 11.07
C THR A 203 -13.10 -11.13 11.34
N LYS A 204 -14.04 -11.56 10.50
CA LYS A 204 -14.63 -12.91 10.61
C LYS A 204 -13.63 -14.02 10.36
N LYS A 205 -12.66 -13.80 9.45
CA LYS A 205 -11.63 -14.81 9.12
C LYS A 205 -10.69 -15.11 10.27
N ILE A 206 -10.46 -14.16 11.16
CA ILE A 206 -9.51 -14.27 12.27
C ILE A 206 -10.18 -14.47 13.64
N GLU A 207 -11.52 -14.49 13.72
CA GLU A 207 -12.28 -14.39 14.97
C GLU A 207 -11.88 -15.46 16.00
N ASN A 208 -11.86 -16.73 15.61
CA ASN A 208 -11.56 -17.87 16.49
C ASN A 208 -10.23 -18.56 16.15
N ARG A 209 -9.35 -17.86 15.45
CA ARG A 209 -8.06 -18.41 15.03
C ARG A 209 -6.96 -18.02 16.01
N THR A 210 -6.06 -18.97 16.25
CA THR A 210 -4.76 -18.78 16.92
C THR A 210 -3.69 -19.39 16.03
N SER A 211 -2.52 -18.78 15.97
CA SER A 211 -1.40 -19.25 15.15
C SER A 211 -0.13 -19.35 15.98
N THR A 212 0.83 -20.16 15.49
CA THR A 212 2.16 -20.34 16.09
C THR A 212 3.23 -19.66 15.22
N VAL A 213 4.44 -19.53 15.78
CA VAL A 213 5.60 -19.00 15.04
C VAL A 213 5.99 -19.94 13.89
N GLU A 214 5.86 -21.24 14.07
CA GLU A 214 6.14 -22.25 13.04
C GLU A 214 5.17 -22.14 11.87
N GLU A 215 3.87 -21.95 12.15
CA GLU A 215 2.86 -21.68 11.11
C GLU A 215 3.17 -20.37 10.37
N PHE A 216 3.57 -19.32 11.10
CA PHE A 216 3.99 -18.06 10.50
C PHE A 216 5.20 -18.25 9.57
N GLU A 217 6.24 -18.98 10.00
CA GLU A 217 7.42 -19.27 9.18
C GLU A 217 7.05 -20.00 7.89
N GLN A 218 6.19 -21.02 7.98
CA GLN A 218 5.72 -21.78 6.81
C GLN A 218 4.96 -20.90 5.83
N VAL A 219 4.01 -20.10 6.32
CA VAL A 219 3.17 -19.24 5.47
C VAL A 219 3.99 -18.09 4.89
N PHE A 220 4.97 -17.55 5.61
CA PHE A 220 5.89 -16.54 5.08
C PHE A 220 6.77 -17.09 3.96
N HIS A 221 7.31 -18.31 4.14
CA HIS A 221 8.07 -19.02 3.11
C HIS A 221 7.23 -19.24 1.84
N GLU A 222 6.00 -19.76 1.98
CA GLU A 222 5.06 -19.96 0.87
C GLU A 222 4.71 -18.63 0.18
N SER A 223 4.49 -17.56 0.94
CA SER A 223 4.19 -16.25 0.39
C SER A 223 5.32 -15.74 -0.49
N VAL A 224 6.57 -15.72 0.00
CA VAL A 224 7.71 -15.25 -0.80
C VAL A 224 7.85 -16.09 -2.08
N LEU A 225 7.71 -17.43 -1.99
CA LEU A 225 7.80 -18.32 -3.15
C LEU A 225 6.74 -17.98 -4.22
N LEU A 226 5.51 -17.73 -3.80
CA LEU A 226 4.43 -17.38 -4.72
C LEU A 226 4.67 -16.03 -5.41
N HIS A 227 5.19 -15.04 -4.68
CA HIS A 227 5.48 -13.72 -5.23
C HIS A 227 6.68 -13.68 -6.19
N LEU A 228 7.48 -14.76 -6.24
CA LEU A 228 8.58 -14.92 -7.22
C LEU A 228 8.10 -15.46 -8.57
N ARG A 229 6.84 -15.91 -8.73
CA ARG A 229 6.29 -16.41 -10.00
C ARG A 229 6.28 -15.30 -11.05
N SER A 230 7.11 -15.44 -12.07
CA SER A 230 7.28 -14.43 -13.12
C SER A 230 8.04 -15.03 -14.30
N ASP A 231 7.65 -14.66 -15.52
CA ASP A 231 8.39 -14.98 -16.74
C ASP A 231 9.47 -13.95 -17.07
N VAL A 232 9.52 -12.85 -16.26
CA VAL A 232 10.55 -11.80 -16.36
C VAL A 232 11.42 -11.76 -15.10
N PRO A 233 12.62 -11.14 -15.15
CA PRO A 233 13.49 -10.99 -13.97
C PRO A 233 12.80 -10.24 -12.82
N VAL A 234 13.07 -10.70 -11.59
CA VAL A 234 12.56 -10.13 -10.34
C VAL A 234 13.71 -9.55 -9.54
N GLY A 235 13.52 -8.36 -8.96
CA GLY A 235 14.43 -7.73 -8.00
C GLY A 235 13.76 -7.48 -6.64
N THR A 236 14.43 -6.76 -5.75
CA THR A 236 13.90 -6.41 -4.42
C THR A 236 14.31 -5.03 -3.97
N CYS A 237 13.40 -4.30 -3.34
CA CYS A 237 13.75 -3.16 -2.51
C CYS A 237 14.49 -3.63 -1.27
N LEU A 238 15.60 -2.97 -0.91
CA LEU A 238 16.42 -3.33 0.23
C LEU A 238 16.84 -2.11 1.04
N SER A 239 16.14 -1.84 2.14
CA SER A 239 16.51 -0.76 3.06
C SER A 239 17.53 -1.18 4.13
N GLY A 240 17.86 -2.49 4.26
CA GLY A 240 18.61 -3.02 5.39
C GLY A 240 17.77 -3.12 6.67
N GLY A 241 16.48 -2.84 6.61
CA GLY A 241 15.51 -3.12 7.67
C GLY A 241 15.15 -4.61 7.73
N LEU A 242 14.58 -5.05 8.86
CA LEU A 242 14.24 -6.46 9.08
C LEU A 242 13.33 -7.05 7.99
N ASP A 243 12.30 -6.31 7.55
CA ASP A 243 11.30 -6.81 6.61
C ASP A 243 11.88 -7.02 5.21
N SER A 244 12.44 -5.96 4.61
CA SER A 244 13.04 -6.02 3.27
C SER A 244 14.18 -7.04 3.22
N SER A 245 15.02 -7.10 4.26
CA SER A 245 16.10 -8.07 4.36
C SER A 245 15.60 -9.51 4.47
N SER A 246 14.50 -9.73 5.21
CA SER A 246 13.88 -11.06 5.32
C SER A 246 13.32 -11.54 3.98
N VAL A 247 12.64 -10.65 3.24
CA VAL A 247 12.13 -10.95 1.89
C VAL A 247 13.29 -11.26 0.94
N ALA A 248 14.32 -10.40 0.89
CA ALA A 248 15.48 -10.57 0.02
C ALA A 248 16.22 -11.88 0.28
N THR A 249 16.52 -12.18 1.55
CA THR A 249 17.23 -13.41 1.96
C THR A 249 16.43 -14.66 1.61
N LYS A 250 15.12 -14.66 1.86
CA LYS A 250 14.27 -15.81 1.48
C LYS A 250 14.18 -15.98 -0.04
N ALA A 251 14.02 -14.88 -0.79
CA ALA A 251 13.93 -14.92 -2.25
C ALA A 251 15.19 -15.50 -2.89
N VAL A 252 16.37 -15.04 -2.46
CA VAL A 252 17.66 -15.57 -2.95
C VAL A 252 17.80 -17.07 -2.72
N ASN A 253 17.43 -17.55 -1.53
CA ASN A 253 17.53 -18.99 -1.22
C ASN A 253 16.68 -19.84 -2.17
N PHE A 254 15.50 -19.34 -2.60
CA PHE A 254 14.71 -20.03 -3.62
C PHE A 254 15.39 -20.02 -5.00
N LEU A 255 15.90 -18.86 -5.40
CA LEU A 255 16.52 -18.70 -6.73
C LEU A 255 17.83 -19.49 -6.86
N LYS A 256 18.67 -19.52 -5.82
CA LYS A 256 19.91 -20.35 -5.80
C LYS A 256 19.61 -21.84 -5.89
N ASN A 257 18.57 -22.31 -5.21
CA ASN A 257 18.22 -23.74 -5.20
C ASN A 257 17.47 -24.21 -6.46
N GLY A 258 16.92 -23.30 -7.27
CA GLY A 258 16.10 -23.66 -8.43
C GLY A 258 16.55 -23.15 -9.79
N PHE A 259 17.16 -21.97 -9.88
CA PHE A 259 17.31 -21.29 -11.18
C PHE A 259 18.70 -20.69 -11.45
N ASN A 260 19.62 -20.71 -10.50
CA ASN A 260 20.96 -20.11 -10.62
C ASN A 260 20.95 -18.69 -11.23
N LYS A 261 19.95 -17.88 -10.88
CA LYS A 261 19.74 -16.51 -11.40
C LYS A 261 20.30 -15.49 -10.41
N SER A 262 20.96 -14.46 -10.94
CA SER A 262 21.35 -13.28 -10.17
C SER A 262 20.12 -12.54 -9.66
N PHE A 263 20.16 -12.04 -8.42
CA PHE A 263 19.07 -11.31 -7.81
C PHE A 263 19.50 -9.88 -7.48
N HIS A 264 18.74 -8.91 -7.98
CA HIS A 264 19.05 -7.50 -7.89
C HIS A 264 18.39 -6.87 -6.66
N ALA A 265 19.15 -6.07 -5.91
CA ALA A 265 18.69 -5.30 -4.76
C ALA A 265 18.88 -3.81 -4.98
N PHE A 266 17.89 -3.01 -4.61
CA PHE A 266 17.87 -1.57 -4.83
C PHE A 266 17.73 -0.84 -3.51
N THR A 267 18.59 0.15 -3.27
CA THR A 267 18.62 0.94 -2.03
C THR A 267 18.72 2.42 -2.37
N ALA A 268 17.92 3.26 -1.70
CA ALA A 268 18.13 4.70 -1.71
C ALA A 268 19.05 5.10 -0.55
N GLN A 269 20.12 5.82 -0.88
CA GLN A 269 21.02 6.42 0.07
C GLN A 269 20.50 7.80 0.48
N SER A 270 20.44 8.07 1.79
CA SER A 270 20.10 9.40 2.29
C SER A 270 21.33 10.33 2.24
N GLU A 271 21.12 11.61 1.91
CA GLU A 271 22.13 12.65 2.09
C GLU A 271 22.42 12.97 3.57
N ASP A 272 21.53 12.59 4.48
CA ASP A 272 21.72 12.73 5.92
C ASP A 272 22.25 11.42 6.51
N PRO A 273 23.48 11.39 7.04
CA PRO A 273 24.03 10.18 7.65
C PRO A 273 23.20 9.61 8.81
N LEU A 274 22.38 10.43 9.46
CA LEU A 274 21.50 9.97 10.55
C LEU A 274 20.33 9.11 10.03
N ASN A 275 19.97 9.29 8.76
CA ASN A 275 18.90 8.55 8.09
C ASN A 275 19.43 7.56 7.03
N ASP A 276 20.74 7.38 6.93
CA ASP A 276 21.36 6.48 5.94
C ASP A 276 21.43 5.04 6.48
N GLU A 277 20.68 4.15 5.87
CA GLU A 277 20.65 2.71 6.20
C GLU A 277 21.54 1.86 5.28
N THR A 278 22.29 2.46 4.35
CA THR A 278 23.10 1.71 3.35
C THR A 278 24.11 0.77 3.99
N ILE A 279 24.66 1.10 5.18
CA ILE A 279 25.57 0.22 5.93
C ILE A 279 24.92 -1.12 6.30
N TYR A 280 23.63 -1.13 6.58
CA TYR A 280 22.86 -2.34 6.89
C TYR A 280 22.47 -3.10 5.62
N ALA A 281 22.03 -2.37 4.60
CA ALA A 281 21.72 -2.96 3.29
C ALA A 281 22.96 -3.67 2.73
N LYS A 282 24.14 -3.06 2.83
CA LYS A 282 25.42 -3.66 2.40
C LYS A 282 25.69 -5.02 3.05
N GLN A 283 25.45 -5.14 4.36
CA GLN A 283 25.66 -6.43 5.06
C GLN A 283 24.74 -7.54 4.52
N VAL A 284 23.51 -7.22 4.15
CA VAL A 284 22.58 -8.18 3.54
C VAL A 284 23.02 -8.53 2.13
N VAL A 285 23.47 -7.54 1.35
CA VAL A 285 24.01 -7.73 -0.01
C VAL A 285 25.18 -8.71 0.02
N GLU A 286 26.15 -8.48 0.90
CA GLU A 286 27.33 -9.34 1.04
C GLU A 286 26.96 -10.75 1.53
N HIS A 287 26.08 -10.87 2.53
CA HIS A 287 25.61 -12.14 3.06
C HIS A 287 24.86 -12.99 2.05
N SER A 288 24.02 -12.34 1.23
CA SER A 288 23.12 -13.00 0.28
C SER A 288 23.66 -13.02 -1.16
N GLU A 289 24.82 -12.39 -1.42
CA GLU A 289 25.47 -12.28 -2.76
C GLU A 289 24.54 -11.63 -3.80
N LEU A 290 23.97 -10.47 -3.45
CA LEU A 290 23.05 -9.71 -4.31
C LEU A 290 23.81 -8.80 -5.26
N ILE A 291 23.22 -8.51 -6.44
CA ILE A 291 23.67 -7.42 -7.30
C ILE A 291 23.07 -6.13 -6.78
N TRP A 292 23.89 -5.24 -6.25
CA TRP A 292 23.45 -4.06 -5.53
C TRP A 292 23.42 -2.80 -6.40
N HIS A 293 22.29 -2.11 -6.38
CA HIS A 293 22.09 -0.83 -7.04
C HIS A 293 21.76 0.24 -6.01
N LEU A 294 22.47 1.37 -6.09
CA LEU A 294 22.27 2.52 -5.22
C LEU A 294 21.73 3.70 -6.02
N THR A 295 20.74 4.37 -5.46
CA THR A 295 20.29 5.70 -5.92
C THR A 295 20.44 6.70 -4.79
N LYS A 296 20.75 7.96 -5.11
CA LYS A 296 20.97 9.02 -4.12
C LYS A 296 20.26 10.29 -4.53
N PRO A 297 18.94 10.38 -4.36
CA PRO A 297 18.19 11.58 -4.69
C PRO A 297 18.64 12.78 -3.85
N SER A 298 18.75 13.94 -4.49
CA SER A 298 19.19 15.22 -3.91
C SER A 298 18.02 16.21 -3.77
N ALA A 299 18.28 17.35 -3.14
CA ALA A 299 17.34 18.48 -3.11
C ALA A 299 17.04 19.02 -4.52
N ASP A 300 18.03 19.02 -5.42
CA ASP A 300 17.84 19.42 -6.81
C ASP A 300 16.96 18.42 -7.56
N ASP A 301 17.16 17.12 -7.36
CA ASP A 301 16.27 16.10 -7.90
C ASP A 301 14.83 16.29 -7.42
N PHE A 302 14.66 16.63 -6.13
CA PHE A 302 13.33 16.93 -5.59
C PHE A 302 12.69 18.13 -6.28
N LEU A 303 13.40 19.23 -6.44
CA LEU A 303 12.89 20.43 -7.12
C LEU A 303 12.42 20.11 -8.55
N HIS A 304 13.20 19.35 -9.30
CA HIS A 304 12.94 19.11 -10.74
C HIS A 304 11.95 17.97 -11.01
N ASN A 305 11.77 17.02 -10.09
CA ASN A 305 10.95 15.84 -10.34
C ASN A 305 9.71 15.74 -9.41
N TRP A 306 9.53 16.66 -8.45
CA TRP A 306 8.44 16.57 -7.50
C TRP A 306 7.06 16.63 -8.15
N GLU A 307 6.85 17.57 -9.06
CA GLU A 307 5.56 17.69 -9.76
C GLU A 307 5.22 16.42 -10.57
N GLN A 308 6.23 15.83 -11.22
CA GLN A 308 6.05 14.57 -11.93
C GLN A 308 5.74 13.42 -10.96
N CYS A 309 6.45 13.30 -9.85
CA CYS A 309 6.18 12.31 -8.81
C CYS A 309 4.73 12.47 -8.28
N LEU A 310 4.32 13.70 -7.98
CA LEU A 310 2.98 14.01 -7.48
C LEU A 310 1.90 13.74 -8.53
N TRP A 311 2.20 13.97 -9.81
CA TRP A 311 1.28 13.65 -10.90
C TRP A 311 0.97 12.15 -10.95
N PHE A 312 1.96 11.28 -10.70
CA PHE A 312 1.73 9.85 -10.61
C PHE A 312 0.92 9.46 -9.37
N GLN A 313 0.99 10.23 -8.29
CA GLN A 313 0.22 9.95 -7.06
C GLN A 313 -1.27 10.28 -7.19
N ASP A 314 -1.69 11.15 -8.11
CA ASP A 314 -3.06 11.71 -8.26
C ASP A 314 -3.53 12.60 -7.11
N GLU A 315 -3.00 12.44 -5.90
CA GLU A 315 -3.47 13.05 -4.65
C GLU A 315 -2.30 13.47 -3.76
N PRO A 316 -2.51 14.40 -2.81
CA PRO A 316 -1.48 14.78 -1.85
C PRO A 316 -0.95 13.57 -1.06
N VAL A 317 0.33 13.59 -0.74
CA VAL A 317 1.03 12.48 -0.08
C VAL A 317 1.54 12.85 1.32
N GLY A 318 1.74 11.84 2.18
CA GLY A 318 1.99 12.04 3.60
C GLY A 318 3.44 12.38 3.99
N GLY A 319 4.42 12.19 3.11
CA GLY A 319 5.83 12.43 3.44
C GLY A 319 6.79 12.22 2.27
N LEU A 320 8.00 12.71 2.39
CA LEU A 320 9.03 12.69 1.35
C LEU A 320 9.71 11.32 1.13
N SER A 321 9.49 10.33 1.98
CA SER A 321 9.99 8.97 1.76
C SER A 321 9.49 8.37 0.44
N ILE A 322 8.31 8.79 -0.01
CA ILE A 322 7.73 8.42 -1.29
C ILE A 322 8.63 8.80 -2.46
N PHE A 323 9.26 9.97 -2.40
CA PHE A 323 10.19 10.44 -3.42
C PHE A 323 11.45 9.58 -3.51
N LEU A 324 11.97 9.07 -2.39
CA LEU A 324 13.08 8.12 -2.40
C LEU A 324 12.69 6.79 -3.10
N GLN A 325 11.50 6.29 -2.81
CA GLN A 325 10.99 5.07 -3.41
C GLN A 325 10.73 5.24 -4.93
N TYR A 326 10.23 6.41 -5.34
CA TYR A 326 10.07 6.76 -6.76
C TYR A 326 11.39 6.61 -7.54
N PHE A 327 12.53 7.03 -6.96
CA PHE A 327 13.85 6.87 -7.56
C PHE A 327 14.37 5.42 -7.51
N ILE A 328 14.04 4.65 -6.49
CA ILE A 328 14.33 3.20 -6.47
C ILE A 328 13.65 2.52 -7.66
N MET A 329 12.38 2.79 -7.90
CA MET A 329 11.61 2.18 -9.00
C MET A 329 12.11 2.67 -10.37
N LYS A 330 12.53 3.94 -10.47
CA LYS A 330 13.22 4.48 -11.64
C LYS A 330 14.48 3.68 -11.96
N THR A 331 15.36 3.51 -10.98
CA THR A 331 16.62 2.77 -11.15
C THR A 331 16.36 1.30 -11.52
N ALA A 332 15.33 0.67 -10.95
CA ALA A 332 14.93 -0.71 -11.29
C ALA A 332 14.48 -0.81 -12.76
N SER A 333 13.67 0.14 -13.23
CA SER A 333 13.24 0.23 -14.63
C SER A 333 14.41 0.45 -15.58
N GLU A 334 15.35 1.34 -15.24
CA GLU A 334 16.56 1.62 -16.04
C GLU A 334 17.47 0.39 -16.21
N VAL A 335 17.46 -0.52 -15.24
CA VAL A 335 18.16 -1.83 -15.29
C VAL A 335 17.35 -2.90 -16.04
N GLY A 336 16.12 -2.57 -16.47
CA GLY A 336 15.25 -3.47 -17.23
C GLY A 336 14.42 -4.45 -16.38
N LEU A 337 14.27 -4.19 -15.08
CA LEU A 337 13.41 -4.99 -14.22
C LEU A 337 11.96 -4.53 -14.31
N LYS A 338 11.04 -5.49 -14.39
CA LYS A 338 9.60 -5.25 -14.41
C LYS A 338 8.90 -5.66 -13.11
N VAL A 339 9.55 -6.41 -12.23
CA VAL A 339 8.98 -6.90 -10.97
C VAL A 339 9.93 -6.65 -9.82
N MET A 340 9.40 -6.08 -8.74
CA MET A 340 10.15 -5.81 -7.51
C MET A 340 9.41 -6.35 -6.29
N LEU A 341 10.11 -7.11 -5.45
CA LEU A 341 9.61 -7.48 -4.11
C LEU A 341 9.85 -6.33 -3.13
N ASP A 342 8.90 -6.08 -2.23
CA ASP A 342 9.06 -5.12 -1.14
C ASP A 342 8.66 -5.72 0.22
N GLY A 343 9.21 -5.15 1.29
CA GLY A 343 8.92 -5.51 2.69
C GLY A 343 7.68 -4.83 3.29
N GLN A 344 6.90 -4.10 2.50
CA GLN A 344 5.71 -3.39 3.00
C GLN A 344 4.69 -4.34 3.64
N GLY A 345 4.01 -3.85 4.69
CA GLY A 345 3.01 -4.61 5.44
C GLY A 345 3.58 -5.38 6.64
N GLY A 346 4.91 -5.54 6.75
CA GLY A 346 5.54 -6.24 7.86
C GLY A 346 5.36 -5.56 9.22
N ASP A 347 5.40 -4.23 9.24
CA ASP A 347 5.18 -3.44 10.47
C ASP A 347 3.73 -3.55 10.95
N GLU A 348 2.76 -3.47 10.07
CA GLU A 348 1.33 -3.55 10.38
C GLU A 348 0.93 -4.96 10.83
N ALA A 349 1.42 -5.97 10.11
CA ALA A 349 1.10 -7.37 10.41
C ALA A 349 1.69 -7.85 11.75
N LEU A 350 2.89 -7.35 12.14
CA LEU A 350 3.67 -7.88 13.27
C LEU A 350 3.93 -6.84 14.39
N LEU A 351 3.17 -5.75 14.45
CA LEU A 351 3.33 -4.68 15.46
C LEU A 351 4.75 -4.09 15.49
N GLY A 352 5.24 -3.64 14.32
CA GLY A 352 6.62 -3.16 14.17
C GLY A 352 6.87 -1.73 14.65
N TYR A 353 5.83 -0.86 14.74
CA TYR A 353 6.01 0.53 15.13
C TYR A 353 6.02 0.73 16.65
N GLU A 354 6.85 1.64 17.12
CA GLU A 354 6.95 1.97 18.55
C GLU A 354 5.64 2.48 19.16
N ARG A 355 4.75 3.07 18.34
CA ARG A 355 3.42 3.52 18.80
C ARG A 355 2.49 2.39 19.27
N TYR A 356 2.87 1.13 19.06
CA TYR A 356 2.09 -0.03 19.50
C TYR A 356 2.42 -0.49 20.93
N TYR A 357 3.58 -0.09 21.49
CA TYR A 357 3.94 -0.44 22.88
C TYR A 357 2.89 -0.04 23.92
N PRO A 358 2.29 1.17 23.89
CA PRO A 358 1.24 1.54 24.85
C PRO A 358 0.09 0.54 24.89
N THR A 359 -0.37 0.07 23.74
CA THR A 359 -1.47 -0.90 23.65
C THR A 359 -1.05 -2.28 24.17
N LEU A 360 0.20 -2.71 23.96
CA LEU A 360 0.74 -3.94 24.54
C LEU A 360 0.78 -3.86 26.08
N PHE A 361 1.27 -2.74 26.63
CA PHE A 361 1.33 -2.56 28.09
C PHE A 361 -0.08 -2.60 28.69
N LEU A 362 -1.04 -1.91 28.07
CA LEU A 362 -2.45 -1.93 28.48
C LEU A 362 -3.05 -3.35 28.37
N HIS A 363 -2.69 -4.10 27.33
CA HIS A 363 -3.14 -5.49 27.14
C HIS A 363 -2.76 -6.38 28.33
N TRP A 364 -1.51 -6.28 28.83
CA TRP A 364 -1.06 -7.04 30.00
C TRP A 364 -1.70 -6.55 31.28
N LEU A 365 -1.86 -5.23 31.47
CA LEU A 365 -2.54 -4.66 32.64
C LEU A 365 -3.98 -5.13 32.74
N LYS A 366 -4.74 -5.12 31.66
CA LYS A 366 -6.14 -5.61 31.61
C LYS A 366 -6.29 -7.09 31.97
N ARG A 367 -5.22 -7.87 31.86
CA ARG A 367 -5.17 -9.30 32.25
C ARG A 367 -4.59 -9.53 33.64
N GLY A 368 -4.41 -8.48 34.44
CA GLY A 368 -3.81 -8.57 35.76
C GLY A 368 -2.29 -8.89 35.75
N ARG A 369 -1.64 -8.85 34.59
CA ARG A 369 -0.21 -9.16 34.45
C ARG A 369 0.64 -7.89 34.52
N ILE A 370 0.61 -7.24 35.68
CA ILE A 370 1.40 -6.04 35.97
C ILE A 370 2.89 -6.32 35.82
N ASP A 371 3.33 -7.49 36.27
CA ASP A 371 4.70 -7.99 36.13
C ASP A 371 5.19 -7.97 34.69
N ARG A 372 4.41 -8.51 33.77
CA ARG A 372 4.72 -8.52 32.33
C ARG A 372 4.69 -7.12 31.72
N SER A 373 3.67 -6.33 32.04
CA SER A 373 3.57 -4.95 31.55
C SER A 373 4.81 -4.12 31.92
N TYR A 374 5.25 -4.21 33.18
CA TYR A 374 6.43 -3.50 33.65
C TYR A 374 7.73 -4.04 33.00
N LYS A 375 7.87 -5.38 32.92
CA LYS A 375 9.02 -5.99 32.26
C LYS A 375 9.14 -5.54 30.79
N GLU A 376 8.05 -5.56 30.04
CA GLU A 376 8.04 -5.12 28.63
C GLU A 376 8.31 -3.61 28.51
N PHE A 377 7.80 -2.76 29.41
CA PHE A 377 8.10 -1.33 29.43
C PHE A 377 9.61 -1.06 29.60
N ILE A 378 10.26 -1.71 30.57
CA ILE A 378 11.69 -1.57 30.80
C ILE A 378 12.49 -2.16 29.63
N SER A 379 12.06 -3.30 29.09
CA SER A 379 12.73 -3.91 27.95
C SER A 379 12.61 -3.06 26.68
N ALA A 380 11.45 -2.48 26.43
CA ALA A 380 11.24 -1.57 25.30
C ALA A 380 12.13 -0.32 25.38
N SER A 381 12.33 0.25 26.57
CA SER A 381 13.25 1.39 26.75
C SER A 381 14.74 1.05 26.50
N LYS A 382 15.11 -0.24 26.49
CA LYS A 382 16.49 -0.71 26.23
C LYS A 382 16.68 -1.22 24.80
N ASN A 383 15.62 -1.72 24.18
CA ASN A 383 15.66 -2.45 22.91
C ASN A 383 14.84 -1.78 21.79
N SER A 384 14.40 -0.53 21.97
CA SER A 384 13.82 0.31 20.93
C SER A 384 14.51 1.69 20.90
N LYS A 385 14.09 2.57 19.98
CA LYS A 385 14.56 3.96 19.90
C LYS A 385 14.07 4.82 21.07
N LEU A 386 13.02 4.40 21.79
CA LEU A 386 12.34 5.20 22.79
C LEU A 386 12.96 4.97 24.17
N ASN A 387 13.40 6.06 24.81
CA ASN A 387 13.73 6.02 26.22
C ASN A 387 12.46 5.98 27.11
N THR A 388 12.63 5.77 28.43
CA THR A 388 11.52 5.66 29.38
C THR A 388 10.58 6.86 29.39
N LYS A 389 11.13 8.10 29.24
CA LYS A 389 10.35 9.34 29.18
C LYS A 389 9.50 9.41 27.91
N GLN A 390 10.07 9.05 26.77
CA GLN A 390 9.36 9.01 25.49
C GLN A 390 8.27 7.94 25.49
N LEU A 391 8.53 6.74 26.05
CA LEU A 391 7.51 5.69 26.22
C LEU A 391 6.34 6.15 27.10
N ALA A 392 6.63 6.84 28.21
CA ALA A 392 5.58 7.41 29.07
C ALA A 392 4.75 8.47 28.32
N MET A 393 5.40 9.33 27.52
CA MET A 393 4.68 10.29 26.67
C MET A 393 3.82 9.60 25.60
N TYR A 394 4.28 8.49 25.01
CA TYR A 394 3.51 7.70 24.06
C TYR A 394 2.27 7.08 24.71
N ILE A 395 2.39 6.54 25.94
CA ILE A 395 1.25 6.00 26.71
C ILE A 395 0.18 7.10 26.86
N ILE A 396 0.58 8.29 27.32
CA ILE A 396 -0.33 9.42 27.49
C ILE A 396 -0.97 9.83 26.17
N TYR A 397 -0.18 9.99 25.11
CA TYR A 397 -0.64 10.47 23.80
C TYR A 397 -1.58 9.50 23.10
N PHE A 398 -1.28 8.19 23.10
CA PHE A 398 -2.07 7.20 22.36
C PHE A 398 -3.25 6.64 23.14
N LEU A 399 -3.15 6.52 24.47
CA LEU A 399 -4.24 5.98 25.28
C LEU A 399 -5.24 7.03 25.78
N LEU A 400 -4.92 8.34 25.69
CA LEU A 400 -5.81 9.43 26.10
C LEU A 400 -6.26 10.25 24.88
N PRO A 401 -7.37 9.89 24.21
CA PRO A 401 -7.83 10.53 22.97
C PRO A 401 -7.99 12.05 23.08
N GLY A 402 -8.46 12.53 24.24
CA GLY A 402 -8.66 13.95 24.51
C GLY A 402 -7.41 14.81 24.29
N ILE A 403 -6.23 14.26 24.58
CA ILE A 403 -4.95 14.96 24.37
C ILE A 403 -4.65 15.14 22.86
N ARG A 404 -4.91 14.09 22.07
CA ARG A 404 -4.74 14.15 20.61
C ARG A 404 -5.73 15.14 19.99
N VAL A 405 -6.98 15.09 20.41
CA VAL A 405 -8.04 16.02 19.96
C VAL A 405 -7.66 17.45 20.30
N ALA A 406 -7.38 17.76 21.58
CA ALA A 406 -7.04 19.11 22.03
C ALA A 406 -5.78 19.67 21.35
N ARG A 407 -4.77 18.81 21.10
CA ARG A 407 -3.56 19.22 20.36
C ARG A 407 -3.89 19.64 18.93
N ASN A 408 -4.71 18.88 18.21
CA ASN A 408 -5.08 19.19 16.83
C ASN A 408 -6.05 20.36 16.76
N GLU A 409 -7.01 20.48 17.68
CA GLU A 409 -7.91 21.63 17.79
C GLU A 409 -7.10 22.94 18.01
N LYS A 410 -6.09 22.91 18.88
CA LYS A 410 -5.17 24.05 19.08
C LYS A 410 -4.32 24.35 17.84
N LYS A 411 -3.81 23.30 17.17
CA LYS A 411 -2.94 23.45 15.98
C LYS A 411 -3.69 24.06 14.80
N TYR A 412 -4.94 23.71 14.61
CA TYR A 412 -5.78 24.10 13.46
C TYR A 412 -6.97 24.99 13.86
N LYS A 413 -6.82 25.79 14.93
CA LYS A 413 -7.87 26.69 15.46
C LYS A 413 -8.40 27.72 14.45
N GLN A 414 -7.65 28.00 13.39
CA GLN A 414 -8.02 28.93 12.31
C GLN A 414 -8.99 28.31 11.30
N ILE A 415 -9.08 26.99 11.21
CA ILE A 415 -10.08 26.31 10.39
C ILE A 415 -11.43 26.41 11.07
N PRO A 416 -12.52 26.73 10.33
CA PRO A 416 -13.87 26.74 10.90
C PRO A 416 -14.19 25.42 11.61
N ARG A 417 -14.73 25.50 12.82
CA ARG A 417 -14.98 24.32 13.66
C ARG A 417 -15.88 23.29 12.96
N THR A 418 -16.85 23.72 12.17
CA THR A 418 -17.75 22.85 11.40
C THR A 418 -16.99 21.97 10.41
N ILE A 419 -15.91 22.47 9.84
CA ILE A 419 -15.02 21.74 8.92
C ILE A 419 -14.04 20.87 9.72
N LEU A 420 -13.38 21.44 10.72
CA LEU A 420 -12.36 20.73 11.53
C LEU A 420 -12.96 19.55 12.32
N GLU A 421 -14.23 19.61 12.71
CA GLU A 421 -14.92 18.58 13.49
C GLU A 421 -14.91 17.22 12.80
N HIS A 422 -14.94 17.17 11.45
CA HIS A 422 -14.76 15.93 10.69
C HIS A 422 -13.46 15.22 11.08
N GLY A 423 -12.32 15.91 10.97
CA GLY A 423 -11.02 15.34 11.31
C GLY A 423 -10.87 15.01 12.80
N LEU A 424 -11.43 15.83 13.69
CA LEU A 424 -11.41 15.52 15.12
C LEU A 424 -12.20 14.24 15.44
N ASN A 425 -13.29 13.96 14.71
CA ASN A 425 -14.04 12.71 14.82
C ASN A 425 -13.20 11.53 14.32
N THR A 426 -12.48 11.67 13.21
CA THR A 426 -11.54 10.66 12.71
C THR A 426 -10.48 10.33 13.78
N ILE A 427 -9.93 11.33 14.50
CA ILE A 427 -9.02 11.10 15.64
C ILE A 427 -9.72 10.32 16.76
N ARG A 428 -10.95 10.70 17.15
CA ARG A 428 -11.70 10.00 18.22
C ARG A 428 -11.93 8.52 17.86
N GLU A 429 -12.38 8.26 16.62
CA GLU A 429 -12.63 6.89 16.15
C GLU A 429 -11.33 6.06 16.07
N SER A 430 -10.27 6.60 15.49
CA SER A 430 -8.98 5.90 15.42
C SER A 430 -8.40 5.59 16.80
N SER A 431 -8.61 6.48 17.76
CA SER A 431 -8.12 6.32 19.14
C SER A 431 -8.78 5.16 19.88
N LYS A 432 -9.99 4.75 19.51
CA LYS A 432 -10.66 3.59 20.12
C LYS A 432 -9.87 2.30 19.92
N SER A 433 -9.21 2.15 18.78
CA SER A 433 -8.42 0.96 18.45
C SER A 433 -7.22 0.76 19.38
N TYR A 434 -6.62 1.84 19.91
CA TYR A 434 -5.47 1.75 20.81
C TYR A 434 -5.77 1.10 22.18
N HIS A 435 -7.02 0.85 22.50
CA HIS A 435 -7.40 0.17 23.73
C HIS A 435 -7.44 -1.37 23.64
N ASP A 436 -7.28 -1.92 22.44
CA ASP A 436 -7.21 -3.37 22.20
C ASP A 436 -6.18 -3.69 21.12
N LEU A 437 -5.31 -4.67 21.37
CA LEU A 437 -4.18 -4.97 20.50
C LEU A 437 -4.60 -5.52 19.14
N ARG A 438 -5.63 -6.37 19.10
CA ARG A 438 -6.16 -6.94 17.86
C ARG A 438 -6.95 -5.89 17.07
N ALA A 439 -7.76 -5.08 17.76
CA ALA A 439 -8.50 -3.99 17.14
C ALA A 439 -7.57 -2.96 16.51
N LEU A 440 -6.44 -2.64 17.18
CA LEU A 440 -5.41 -1.76 16.63
C LEU A 440 -4.81 -2.33 15.36
N GLN A 441 -4.37 -3.58 15.34
CA GLN A 441 -3.81 -4.20 14.13
C GLN A 441 -4.82 -4.24 12.98
N ILE A 442 -6.08 -4.61 13.26
CA ILE A 442 -7.15 -4.60 12.25
C ILE A 442 -7.29 -3.20 11.65
N ALA A 443 -7.35 -2.17 12.50
CA ALA A 443 -7.51 -0.78 12.07
C ALA A 443 -6.32 -0.28 11.23
N GLU A 444 -5.08 -0.61 11.63
CA GLU A 444 -3.86 -0.26 10.89
C GLU A 444 -3.80 -0.96 9.52
N ILE A 445 -4.20 -2.23 9.45
CA ILE A 445 -4.20 -3.01 8.20
C ILE A 445 -5.34 -2.61 7.26
N THR A 446 -6.52 -2.26 7.80
CA THR A 446 -7.71 -2.09 6.95
C THR A 446 -8.12 -0.64 6.72
N LYS A 447 -7.61 0.33 7.52
CA LYS A 447 -8.11 1.71 7.48
C LYS A 447 -7.02 2.78 7.51
N TYR A 448 -5.98 2.66 8.36
CA TYR A 448 -5.17 3.84 8.68
C TYR A 448 -3.77 3.82 8.08
N GLN A 449 -3.02 2.73 8.21
CA GLN A 449 -1.61 2.73 7.81
C GLN A 449 -1.37 1.98 6.50
N LEU A 450 -1.75 0.71 6.42
CA LEU A 450 -1.45 -0.12 5.24
C LEU A 450 -2.08 0.40 3.94
N PRO A 451 -3.35 0.89 3.90
CA PRO A 451 -3.96 1.32 2.66
C PRO A 451 -3.19 2.43 1.92
N HIS A 452 -2.73 3.47 2.64
CA HIS A 452 -1.98 4.54 1.98
C HIS A 452 -0.56 4.10 1.57
N LEU A 453 0.07 3.19 2.32
CA LEU A 453 1.37 2.63 1.94
C LEU A 453 1.26 1.82 0.65
N LEU A 454 0.25 0.97 0.51
CA LEU A 454 -0.01 0.19 -0.70
C LEU A 454 -0.32 1.08 -1.90
N LYS A 455 -1.03 2.18 -1.69
CA LYS A 455 -1.29 3.18 -2.73
C LYS A 455 0.02 3.79 -3.24
N TYR A 456 0.91 4.22 -2.34
CA TYR A 456 2.21 4.79 -2.72
C TYR A 456 3.10 3.77 -3.42
N GLU A 457 3.09 2.53 -2.94
CA GLU A 457 3.81 1.41 -3.53
C GLU A 457 3.41 1.20 -5.00
N ASP A 458 2.10 1.05 -5.28
CA ASP A 458 1.60 0.89 -6.64
C ASP A 458 1.90 2.11 -7.52
N ARG A 459 1.70 3.33 -7.00
CA ARG A 459 1.90 4.56 -7.77
C ARG A 459 3.35 4.79 -8.16
N ASN A 460 4.27 4.63 -7.22
CA ASN A 460 5.70 4.80 -7.45
C ASN A 460 6.25 3.75 -8.42
N SER A 461 5.86 2.51 -8.24
CA SER A 461 6.35 1.40 -9.08
C SER A 461 5.79 1.50 -10.50
N MET A 462 4.47 1.73 -10.61
CA MET A 462 3.84 1.83 -11.93
C MET A 462 4.20 3.11 -12.69
N ALA A 463 4.65 4.18 -12.03
CA ALA A 463 5.22 5.35 -12.69
C ALA A 463 6.37 4.99 -13.64
N TRP A 464 7.06 3.90 -13.35
CA TRP A 464 8.22 3.40 -14.09
C TRP A 464 7.99 2.04 -14.76
N SER A 465 6.72 1.64 -14.95
CA SER A 465 6.34 0.33 -15.51
C SER A 465 6.97 -0.85 -14.75
N VAL A 466 7.03 -0.76 -13.42
CA VAL A 466 7.51 -1.81 -12.52
C VAL A 466 6.35 -2.28 -11.66
N GLU A 467 6.14 -3.58 -11.54
CA GLU A 467 5.16 -4.15 -10.63
C GLU A 467 5.78 -4.41 -9.25
N ALA A 468 5.34 -3.68 -8.23
CA ALA A 468 5.70 -3.98 -6.84
C ALA A 468 4.83 -5.12 -6.30
N ARG A 469 5.47 -6.07 -5.62
CA ARG A 469 4.87 -7.22 -4.94
C ARG A 469 5.23 -7.21 -3.47
N VAL A 470 4.25 -7.42 -2.61
CA VAL A 470 4.35 -7.23 -1.16
C VAL A 470 4.05 -8.53 -0.39
N PRO A 471 5.04 -9.44 -0.23
CA PRO A 471 4.82 -10.75 0.38
C PRO A 471 4.17 -10.72 1.77
N PHE A 472 4.42 -9.68 2.58
CA PHE A 472 3.79 -9.52 3.89
C PHE A 472 2.29 -9.22 3.81
N VAL A 473 1.77 -8.78 2.66
CA VAL A 473 0.36 -8.46 2.45
C VAL A 473 -0.43 -9.66 1.87
N ASP A 474 0.21 -10.81 1.72
CA ASP A 474 -0.52 -12.04 1.43
C ASP A 474 -1.57 -12.32 2.52
N HIS A 475 -2.82 -12.59 2.11
CA HIS A 475 -3.92 -12.69 3.06
C HIS A 475 -3.75 -13.82 4.08
N LYS A 476 -3.16 -14.97 3.69
CA LYS A 476 -2.88 -16.05 4.64
C LYS A 476 -1.82 -15.63 5.64
N LEU A 477 -0.79 -14.88 5.18
CA LEU A 477 0.26 -14.40 6.07
C LEU A 477 -0.28 -13.36 7.06
N ILE A 478 -1.06 -12.38 6.59
CA ILE A 478 -1.71 -11.39 7.49
C ILE A 478 -2.64 -12.09 8.48
N GLU A 479 -3.50 -13.02 8.03
CA GLU A 479 -4.40 -13.78 8.91
C GLU A 479 -3.62 -14.57 9.98
N THR A 480 -2.49 -15.17 9.61
CA THR A 480 -1.61 -15.88 10.53
C THR A 480 -0.90 -14.92 11.49
N ALA A 481 -0.31 -13.84 10.98
CA ALA A 481 0.43 -12.88 11.78
C ALA A 481 -0.46 -12.19 12.85
N ILE A 482 -1.69 -11.81 12.50
CA ILE A 482 -2.59 -11.13 13.45
C ILE A 482 -3.12 -12.07 14.52
N THR A 483 -3.13 -13.38 14.26
CA THR A 483 -3.61 -14.40 15.21
C THR A 483 -2.51 -15.01 16.08
N LEU A 484 -1.25 -14.58 15.91
CA LEU A 484 -0.15 -14.85 16.85
C LEU A 484 -0.44 -14.30 18.23
N GLY A 485 0.12 -14.93 19.26
CA GLY A 485 0.12 -14.42 20.63
C GLY A 485 0.82 -13.05 20.75
N PRO A 486 0.47 -12.22 21.74
CA PRO A 486 1.13 -10.93 21.95
C PRO A 486 2.65 -11.04 22.13
N GLU A 487 3.11 -12.07 22.84
CA GLU A 487 4.54 -12.38 23.04
C GLU A 487 5.27 -12.84 21.78
N ASP A 488 4.57 -13.31 20.76
CA ASP A 488 5.16 -13.67 19.47
C ASP A 488 5.21 -12.49 18.51
N LYS A 489 4.57 -11.39 18.86
CA LYS A 489 4.64 -10.11 18.15
C LYS A 489 5.65 -9.16 18.77
N ILE A 490 5.59 -8.99 20.11
CA ILE A 490 6.53 -8.16 20.86
C ILE A 490 6.97 -8.94 22.10
N ARG A 491 8.27 -9.14 22.26
CA ARG A 491 8.86 -9.83 23.40
C ARG A 491 10.20 -9.20 23.80
N ASN A 492 10.39 -9.00 25.10
CA ASN A 492 11.58 -8.38 25.66
C ASN A 492 11.94 -7.03 25.00
N GLY A 493 10.90 -6.23 24.63
CA GLY A 493 11.06 -4.95 23.96
C GLY A 493 11.43 -5.03 22.47
N TYR A 494 11.58 -6.22 21.89
CA TYR A 494 11.73 -6.38 20.45
C TYR A 494 10.37 -6.55 19.77
N SER A 495 10.07 -5.67 18.83
CA SER A 495 8.93 -5.83 17.92
C SER A 495 9.19 -6.90 16.86
N LYS A 496 8.13 -7.39 16.18
CA LYS A 496 8.21 -8.41 15.11
C LYS A 496 8.92 -9.70 15.57
N TRP A 497 8.66 -10.13 16.80
CA TRP A 497 9.38 -11.25 17.42
C TRP A 497 9.32 -12.53 16.56
N ALA A 498 8.17 -12.90 16.02
CA ALA A 498 8.03 -14.08 15.15
C ALA A 498 8.95 -14.00 13.93
N LEU A 499 9.02 -12.84 13.26
CA LEU A 499 9.90 -12.65 12.09
C LEU A 499 11.38 -12.75 12.50
N ARG A 500 11.76 -12.14 13.63
CA ARG A 500 13.15 -12.27 14.14
C ARG A 500 13.51 -13.72 14.42
N LYS A 501 12.62 -14.50 15.06
CA LYS A 501 12.83 -15.93 15.31
C LYS A 501 12.91 -16.74 14.02
N THR A 502 12.05 -16.44 13.05
CA THR A 502 12.07 -17.07 11.72
C THR A 502 13.41 -16.83 10.99
N MET A 503 14.01 -15.65 11.17
CA MET A 503 15.24 -15.25 10.49
C MET A 503 16.50 -15.42 11.30
N ASP A 504 16.41 -15.87 12.54
CA ASP A 504 17.54 -16.13 13.46
C ASP A 504 18.52 -17.12 12.84
N GLY A 505 19.80 -16.75 12.72
CA GLY A 505 20.84 -17.54 12.07
C GLY A 505 20.73 -17.66 10.53
N LYS A 506 19.76 -17.00 9.89
CA LYS A 506 19.55 -17.02 8.42
C LYS A 506 19.97 -15.73 7.72
N MET A 507 20.27 -14.69 8.48
CA MET A 507 20.81 -13.41 8.03
C MET A 507 21.64 -12.78 9.15
N PRO A 508 22.43 -11.71 8.90
CA PRO A 508 23.30 -11.12 9.92
C PRO A 508 22.54 -10.72 11.20
N ASP A 509 23.10 -11.04 12.37
CA ASP A 509 22.51 -10.70 13.67
C ASP A 509 22.33 -9.20 13.86
N SER A 510 23.21 -8.39 13.29
CA SER A 510 23.10 -6.92 13.26
C SER A 510 21.82 -6.41 12.57
N ILE A 511 21.19 -7.22 11.73
CA ILE A 511 19.89 -6.97 11.08
C ILE A 511 18.78 -7.65 11.88
N THR A 512 18.93 -8.97 12.15
CA THR A 512 17.91 -9.77 12.84
C THR A 512 17.58 -9.23 14.22
N TRP A 513 18.59 -8.81 15.00
CA TRP A 513 18.45 -8.32 16.37
C TRP A 513 18.73 -6.83 16.53
N ARG A 514 18.66 -6.08 15.42
CA ARG A 514 18.84 -4.63 15.41
C ARG A 514 17.82 -3.96 16.34
N LYS A 515 18.31 -3.08 17.23
CA LYS A 515 17.49 -2.32 18.18
C LYS A 515 17.00 -1.00 17.62
N ASN A 516 17.87 -0.31 16.88
CA ASN A 516 17.62 1.04 16.38
C ASN A 516 17.17 0.96 14.91
N LYS A 517 15.86 0.83 14.67
CA LYS A 517 15.33 0.99 13.31
C LYS A 517 15.43 2.47 12.93
N ILE A 518 16.20 2.78 11.90
CA ILE A 518 16.10 4.06 11.20
C ILE A 518 14.92 3.92 10.25
N GLY A 519 14.05 4.91 10.15
CA GLY A 519 12.97 4.90 9.15
C GLY A 519 13.55 5.15 7.76
N PHE A 520 12.92 4.64 6.73
CA PHE A 520 13.20 5.04 5.35
C PHE A 520 12.69 6.47 5.16
N GLU A 521 13.54 7.46 5.48
CA GLU A 521 13.18 8.88 5.55
C GLU A 521 14.11 9.72 4.67
N ALA A 522 13.50 10.59 3.84
CA ALA A 522 14.25 11.64 3.15
C ALA A 522 14.70 12.72 4.15
N PRO A 523 15.75 13.49 3.88
CA PRO A 523 16.20 14.60 4.71
C PRO A 523 15.28 15.82 4.55
N GLU A 524 13.98 15.65 4.84
CA GLU A 524 12.90 16.62 4.61
C GLU A 524 13.21 18.00 5.18
N ALA A 525 13.67 18.05 6.42
CA ALA A 525 13.98 19.34 7.06
C ALA A 525 15.08 20.11 6.31
N LYS A 526 16.11 19.41 5.83
CA LYS A 526 17.22 19.99 5.05
C LYS A 526 16.72 20.51 3.70
N TRP A 527 15.96 19.71 2.98
CA TRP A 527 15.45 20.05 1.65
C TRP A 527 14.46 21.23 1.70
N ILE A 528 13.56 21.24 2.70
CA ILE A 528 12.62 22.36 2.90
C ILE A 528 13.35 23.67 3.18
N VAL A 529 14.43 23.65 3.96
CA VAL A 529 15.24 24.87 4.22
C VAL A 529 15.94 25.34 2.95
N THR A 530 16.51 24.41 2.18
CA THR A 530 17.21 24.72 0.92
C THR A 530 16.28 25.32 -0.13
N LEU A 531 15.04 24.81 -0.24
CA LEU A 531 14.07 25.19 -1.26
C LEU A 531 12.98 26.14 -0.74
N LYS A 532 13.25 26.85 0.36
CA LYS A 532 12.21 27.61 1.08
C LYS A 532 11.52 28.68 0.22
N SER A 533 12.25 29.38 -0.64
CA SER A 533 11.68 30.43 -1.51
C SER A 533 10.65 29.88 -2.50
N GLU A 534 10.96 28.76 -3.14
CA GLU A 534 10.12 28.07 -4.11
C GLU A 534 8.86 27.50 -3.43
N ILE A 535 9.06 26.90 -2.26
CA ILE A 535 7.97 26.36 -1.43
C ILE A 535 7.02 27.47 -0.97
N ASP A 536 7.55 28.58 -0.43
CA ASP A 536 6.73 29.72 0.01
C ASP A 536 5.96 30.35 -1.16
N TYR A 537 6.60 30.44 -2.34
CA TYR A 537 5.94 30.95 -3.55
C TYR A 537 4.77 30.06 -3.95
N GLN A 538 4.94 28.75 -4.01
CA GLN A 538 3.89 27.81 -4.39
C GLN A 538 2.73 27.82 -3.38
N ILE A 539 3.04 27.82 -2.08
CA ILE A 539 2.04 27.90 -1.00
C ILE A 539 1.21 29.20 -1.13
N SER A 540 1.85 30.32 -1.48
CA SER A 540 1.18 31.62 -1.59
C SER A 540 0.11 31.67 -2.69
N LYS A 541 0.19 30.83 -3.71
CA LYS A 541 -0.76 30.76 -4.84
C LYS A 541 -2.02 29.96 -4.52
N SER A 542 -1.96 29.01 -3.58
CA SER A 542 -3.05 28.07 -3.30
C SER A 542 -4.31 28.78 -2.79
N ALA A 543 -5.44 28.55 -3.46
CA ALA A 543 -6.76 29.02 -3.04
C ALA A 543 -7.26 28.20 -1.83
N ILE A 544 -7.01 26.88 -1.82
CA ILE A 544 -7.38 25.99 -0.71
C ILE A 544 -6.70 26.43 0.59
N ILE A 545 -5.40 26.73 0.55
CA ILE A 545 -4.65 27.19 1.72
C ILE A 545 -5.17 28.54 2.22
N LYS A 546 -5.54 29.44 1.32
CA LYS A 546 -6.12 30.74 1.68
C LYS A 546 -7.50 30.60 2.30
N GLU A 547 -8.39 29.82 1.69
CA GLU A 547 -9.76 29.59 2.15
C GLU A 547 -9.80 28.96 3.55
N LEU A 548 -8.92 27.97 3.79
CA LEU A 548 -8.81 27.30 5.09
C LEU A 548 -7.92 28.04 6.10
N ASN A 549 -7.41 29.24 5.77
CA ASN A 549 -6.53 30.04 6.63
C ASN A 549 -5.27 29.30 7.12
N LEU A 550 -4.75 28.37 6.36
CA LEU A 550 -3.63 27.51 6.78
C LEU A 550 -2.31 28.26 6.87
N ASN A 551 -2.17 29.41 6.20
CA ASN A 551 -0.99 30.28 6.29
C ASN A 551 -0.73 30.83 7.70
N SER A 552 -1.75 30.96 8.53
CA SER A 552 -1.68 31.47 9.90
C SER A 552 -1.49 30.35 10.94
N ALA A 553 -1.35 29.07 10.52
CA ALA A 553 -1.19 27.95 11.44
C ALA A 553 0.11 28.05 12.25
N PRO A 554 0.07 27.96 13.59
CA PRO A 554 1.27 27.82 14.38
C PRO A 554 1.92 26.46 14.07
N ASN A 555 3.26 26.42 13.94
CA ASN A 555 4.01 25.20 13.60
C ASN A 555 3.57 24.59 12.25
N LYS A 556 3.66 25.37 11.18
CA LYS A 556 3.36 24.91 9.81
C LYS A 556 4.19 23.68 9.47
N ASN A 557 3.52 22.62 9.00
CA ASN A 557 4.22 21.59 8.26
C ASN A 557 4.35 22.05 6.81
N TYR A 558 5.51 22.60 6.47
CA TYR A 558 5.79 23.17 5.15
C TYR A 558 5.61 22.15 4.03
N PHE A 559 6.03 20.92 4.24
CA PHE A 559 5.87 19.87 3.23
C PHE A 559 4.39 19.60 2.93
N ILE A 560 3.56 19.46 3.97
CA ILE A 560 2.11 19.21 3.80
C ILE A 560 1.44 20.35 3.02
N LEU A 561 1.77 21.61 3.34
CA LEU A 561 1.21 22.76 2.63
C LEU A 561 1.72 22.88 1.20
N TYR A 562 3.02 22.68 0.98
CA TYR A 562 3.62 22.68 -0.35
C TYR A 562 3.01 21.59 -1.24
N ASN A 563 2.88 20.39 -0.71
CA ASN A 563 2.29 19.25 -1.41
C ASN A 563 0.83 19.52 -1.80
N LEU A 564 0.04 20.07 -0.89
CA LEU A 564 -1.34 20.47 -1.16
C LEU A 564 -1.43 21.56 -2.24
N ALA A 565 -0.58 22.59 -2.18
CA ALA A 565 -0.53 23.67 -3.17
C ALA A 565 -0.07 23.17 -4.55
N SER A 566 0.93 22.29 -4.58
CA SER A 566 1.42 21.68 -5.83
C SER A 566 0.34 20.81 -6.47
N TRP A 567 -0.37 20.00 -5.69
CA TRP A 567 -1.49 19.18 -6.16
C TRP A 567 -2.63 20.03 -6.72
N GLU A 568 -3.05 21.08 -6.00
CA GLU A 568 -4.09 22.02 -6.43
C GLU A 568 -3.76 22.61 -7.81
N SER A 569 -2.53 23.10 -7.96
CA SER A 569 -2.04 23.69 -9.21
C SER A 569 -1.95 22.65 -10.34
N LEU A 570 -1.33 21.49 -10.07
CA LEU A 570 -1.06 20.46 -11.06
C LEU A 570 -2.33 19.85 -11.68
N PHE A 571 -3.34 19.64 -10.85
CA PHE A 571 -4.63 19.07 -11.29
C PHE A 571 -5.71 20.11 -11.58
N ASN A 572 -5.40 21.42 -11.49
CA ASN A 572 -6.37 22.51 -11.65
C ASN A 572 -7.62 22.31 -10.78
N VAL A 573 -7.39 22.06 -9.49
CA VAL A 573 -8.45 21.77 -8.53
C VAL A 573 -9.15 23.05 -8.11
N ASN A 574 -10.47 23.02 -8.08
CA ASN A 574 -11.29 24.16 -7.72
C ASN A 574 -11.92 23.95 -6.32
N LEU A 575 -12.18 25.05 -5.64
CA LEU A 575 -13.04 25.05 -4.45
C LEU A 575 -14.48 24.64 -4.82
N PRO A 576 -15.25 24.09 -3.85
CA PRO A 576 -16.62 23.63 -4.07
C PRO A 576 -17.57 24.71 -4.58
#